data_c581772b1414c1f66d69add5ae511656
#
_entry.id   c581772b1414c1f66d69add5ae511656
#
_cell.length_a   1.000
_cell.length_b   1.000
_cell.length_c   1.000
_cell.angle_alpha   90.00
_cell.angle_beta   90.00
_cell.angle_gamma   90.00
#
_symmetry.space_group_name_H-M   'P 1'
#
loop_
_entity.id
_entity.type
_entity.pdbx_description
1 polymer ?
#
loop_
_entity_poly.entity_id
_entity_poly.type
_entity_poly.pdbx_seq_one_letter_code
_entity_poly.pdbx_strand_id
1 'polypeptide(L)'
;MIVQNVITHLEELSPLTYAEEYDNVGLLVGNRKAQVTGVLVTLDTTEDVIEEALKNKCNLIVSFHPIIFKGLKKLTGHNYVERIVIKAIKNDIAIYAIHTALDNVINGVNDAICRRMELRNKHILIPQKGTLKKLITYVPKSNLVKVRNELFRVGAGRLEHYNKCSFNIDGKGTFEGNETSNPTIGSQGAFYENAEVQLSLIFEKHLEKIILHTLFATHPYEKVAYEILSVDNHNHNIGMGMIGELPEAMEELRFLKVLKQKMNTSFIKHSKTFNRKIK
;
A
#
# COMPACT_ATOMS: atom_id res chain seq x y z
N MET A 1 -22.63 -5.02 0.75
CA MET A 1 -21.15 -4.81 0.73
C MET A 1 -20.57 -5.43 1.99
N ILE A 2 -19.53 -6.25 1.89
CA ILE A 2 -18.87 -6.87 3.05
C ILE A 2 -17.65 -6.05 3.50
N VAL A 3 -17.18 -6.31 4.73
CA VAL A 3 -16.00 -5.64 5.33
C VAL A 3 -14.78 -5.71 4.39
N GLN A 4 -14.54 -6.85 3.73
CA GLN A 4 -13.44 -6.99 2.78
C GLN A 4 -13.51 -5.98 1.61
N ASN A 5 -14.69 -5.60 1.14
CA ASN A 5 -14.79 -4.63 0.05
C ASN A 5 -14.30 -3.24 0.50
N VAL A 6 -14.65 -2.82 1.73
CA VAL A 6 -14.16 -1.55 2.30
C VAL A 6 -12.64 -1.61 2.50
N ILE A 7 -12.13 -2.72 3.07
CA ILE A 7 -10.70 -2.93 3.25
C ILE A 7 -9.94 -2.83 1.92
N THR A 8 -10.46 -3.44 0.86
CA THR A 8 -9.83 -3.37 -0.47
C THR A 8 -9.65 -1.93 -0.93
N HIS A 9 -10.67 -1.07 -0.79
CA HIS A 9 -10.54 0.35 -1.16
C HIS A 9 -9.58 1.12 -0.25
N LEU A 10 -9.53 0.80 1.05
CA LEU A 10 -8.55 1.41 1.95
C LEU A 10 -7.11 1.00 1.59
N GLU A 11 -6.90 -0.26 1.23
CA GLU A 11 -5.60 -0.78 0.84
C GLU A 11 -5.17 -0.34 -0.58
N GLU A 12 -6.12 0.02 -1.47
CA GLU A 12 -5.83 0.72 -2.73
C GLU A 12 -5.32 2.14 -2.49
N LEU A 13 -5.89 2.85 -1.50
CA LEU A 13 -5.43 4.17 -1.10
C LEU A 13 -4.08 4.12 -0.39
N SER A 14 -3.91 3.17 0.51
CA SER A 14 -2.80 3.06 1.44
C SER A 14 -2.44 1.58 1.66
N PRO A 15 -1.62 0.99 0.77
CA PRO A 15 -1.24 -0.41 0.87
C PRO A 15 -0.48 -0.71 2.17
N LEU A 16 -0.95 -1.71 2.93
CA LEU A 16 -0.37 -2.08 4.23
C LEU A 16 1.11 -2.46 4.16
N THR A 17 1.58 -2.86 2.98
CA THR A 17 2.99 -3.21 2.72
C THR A 17 3.95 -2.02 2.92
N TYR A 18 3.42 -0.80 2.99
CA TYR A 18 4.18 0.44 3.19
C TYR A 18 4.12 0.97 4.62
N ALA A 19 3.41 0.28 5.51
CA ALA A 19 3.48 0.58 6.93
C ALA A 19 4.89 0.35 7.48
N GLU A 20 5.23 1.01 8.57
CA GLU A 20 6.48 0.82 9.28
C GLU A 20 6.56 -0.61 9.86
N GLU A 21 7.75 -1.19 9.93
CA GLU A 21 7.97 -2.58 10.38
C GLU A 21 7.50 -2.85 11.82
N TYR A 22 7.52 -1.83 12.67
CA TYR A 22 7.08 -1.93 14.07
C TYR A 22 5.58 -1.81 14.25
N ASP A 23 4.84 -1.48 13.17
CA ASP A 23 3.42 -1.13 13.24
C ASP A 23 2.51 -2.37 13.15
N ASN A 24 1.27 -2.20 13.60
CA ASN A 24 0.23 -3.23 13.50
C ASN A 24 -1.02 -2.65 12.83
N VAL A 25 -1.07 -2.74 11.52
CA VAL A 25 -2.13 -2.17 10.67
C VAL A 25 -2.99 -3.25 10.03
N GLY A 26 -4.13 -2.84 9.48
CA GLY A 26 -5.09 -3.71 8.82
C GLY A 26 -6.26 -4.09 9.72
N LEU A 27 -6.92 -5.21 9.43
CA LEU A 27 -8.06 -5.70 10.23
C LEU A 27 -7.53 -6.32 11.53
N LEU A 28 -7.73 -5.62 12.64
CA LEU A 28 -7.27 -6.03 13.97
C LEU A 28 -8.29 -6.87 14.73
N VAL A 29 -9.60 -6.60 14.52
CA VAL A 29 -10.72 -7.31 15.16
C VAL A 29 -11.83 -7.50 14.13
N GLY A 30 -12.55 -8.62 14.20
CA GLY A 30 -13.76 -8.88 13.42
C GLY A 30 -13.57 -9.81 12.23
N ASN A 31 -14.60 -9.86 11.37
CA ASN A 31 -14.72 -10.82 10.28
C ASN A 31 -14.79 -10.10 8.92
N ARG A 32 -13.84 -10.40 8.01
CA ARG A 32 -13.79 -9.86 6.65
C ARG A 32 -15.05 -10.12 5.81
N LYS A 33 -15.78 -11.19 6.12
CA LYS A 33 -17.00 -11.60 5.40
C LYS A 33 -18.29 -10.97 5.96
N ALA A 34 -18.23 -10.27 7.09
CA ALA A 34 -19.41 -9.64 7.68
C ALA A 34 -19.99 -8.56 6.74
N GLN A 35 -21.33 -8.50 6.68
CA GLN A 35 -22.02 -7.43 5.96
C GLN A 35 -21.81 -6.09 6.68
N VAL A 36 -21.45 -5.04 5.96
CA VAL A 36 -21.29 -3.70 6.51
C VAL A 36 -22.65 -3.03 6.66
N THR A 37 -23.00 -2.61 7.89
CA THR A 37 -24.21 -1.84 8.20
C THR A 37 -23.92 -0.34 8.25
N GLY A 38 -22.71 0.05 8.66
CA GLY A 38 -22.21 1.41 8.69
C GLY A 38 -20.72 1.43 9.00
N VAL A 39 -20.06 2.52 8.63
CA VAL A 39 -18.63 2.75 8.87
C VAL A 39 -18.46 3.98 9.74
N LEU A 40 -17.73 3.84 10.86
CA LEU A 40 -17.33 4.96 11.72
C LEU A 40 -15.83 5.18 11.54
N VAL A 41 -15.44 6.43 11.23
CA VAL A 41 -14.03 6.82 11.06
C VAL A 41 -13.58 7.61 12.28
N THR A 42 -12.45 7.24 12.86
CA THR A 42 -11.93 7.87 14.08
C THR A 42 -10.41 7.97 14.08
N LEU A 43 -9.86 8.85 14.92
CA LEU A 43 -8.42 8.88 15.20
C LEU A 43 -8.03 7.71 16.13
N ASP A 44 -8.70 7.60 17.28
CA ASP A 44 -8.47 6.59 18.31
C ASP A 44 -9.72 5.74 18.52
N THR A 45 -9.54 4.43 18.71
CA THR A 45 -10.64 3.56 19.13
C THR A 45 -10.72 3.55 20.65
N THR A 46 -11.63 4.36 21.22
CA THR A 46 -11.92 4.43 22.64
C THR A 46 -13.19 3.64 23.02
N GLU A 47 -13.47 3.50 24.32
CA GLU A 47 -14.71 2.87 24.77
C GLU A 47 -15.94 3.68 24.27
N ASP A 48 -15.86 5.03 24.28
CA ASP A 48 -16.91 5.91 23.79
C ASP A 48 -17.14 5.76 22.28
N VAL A 49 -16.07 5.53 21.49
CA VAL A 49 -16.17 5.26 20.05
C VAL A 49 -16.91 3.95 19.78
N ILE A 50 -16.73 2.92 20.60
CA ILE A 50 -17.51 1.68 20.50
C ILE A 50 -19.00 1.95 20.79
N GLU A 51 -19.32 2.76 21.84
CA GLU A 51 -20.70 3.13 22.15
C GLU A 51 -21.32 3.95 21.01
N GLU A 52 -20.58 4.87 20.44
CA GLU A 52 -21.03 5.66 19.27
C GLU A 52 -21.30 4.75 18.07
N ALA A 53 -20.42 3.79 17.78
CA ALA A 53 -20.62 2.83 16.71
C ALA A 53 -21.90 2.01 16.91
N LEU A 54 -22.17 1.53 18.13
CA LEU A 54 -23.39 0.81 18.48
C LEU A 54 -24.63 1.68 18.29
N LYS A 55 -24.61 2.91 18.83
CA LYS A 55 -25.72 3.87 18.72
C LYS A 55 -26.05 4.18 17.26
N ASN A 56 -25.03 4.34 16.40
CA ASN A 56 -25.19 4.65 15.00
C ASN A 56 -25.32 3.41 14.11
N LYS A 57 -25.38 2.19 14.68
CA LYS A 57 -25.47 0.92 13.97
C LYS A 57 -24.32 0.71 12.98
N CYS A 58 -23.13 1.22 13.30
CA CYS A 58 -21.91 0.99 12.54
C CYS A 58 -21.20 -0.26 13.06
N ASN A 59 -20.98 -1.24 12.20
CA ASN A 59 -20.27 -2.47 12.56
C ASN A 59 -18.84 -2.55 11.96
N LEU A 60 -18.35 -1.45 11.40
CA LEU A 60 -16.96 -1.30 10.98
C LEU A 60 -16.42 0.04 11.50
N ILE A 61 -15.36 -0.03 12.30
CA ILE A 61 -14.58 1.13 12.72
C ILE A 61 -13.30 1.16 11.91
N VAL A 62 -13.04 2.28 11.24
CA VAL A 62 -11.77 2.57 10.57
C VAL A 62 -11.05 3.60 11.44
N SER A 63 -10.00 3.16 12.14
CA SER A 63 -9.19 4.03 13.00
C SER A 63 -7.86 4.37 12.36
N PHE A 64 -7.34 5.54 12.70
CA PHE A 64 -5.97 5.88 12.35
C PHE A 64 -5.02 5.06 13.24
N HIS A 65 -5.07 5.23 14.56
CA HIS A 65 -4.23 4.48 15.50
C HIS A 65 -4.73 3.05 15.71
N PRO A 66 -3.83 2.05 15.77
CA PRO A 66 -4.19 0.67 16.03
C PRO A 66 -4.51 0.45 17.52
N ILE A 67 -5.72 -0.02 17.82
CA ILE A 67 -6.12 -0.36 19.19
C ILE A 67 -5.25 -1.50 19.79
N ILE A 68 -4.79 -2.42 18.92
CA ILE A 68 -3.85 -3.47 19.27
C ILE A 68 -2.49 -3.09 18.68
N PHE A 69 -1.66 -2.34 19.40
CA PHE A 69 -0.31 -2.01 18.94
C PHE A 69 0.68 -3.14 19.24
N LYS A 70 0.64 -3.68 20.45
CA LYS A 70 1.39 -4.87 20.87
C LYS A 70 0.45 -6.06 20.96
N GLY A 71 0.92 -7.24 20.54
CA GLY A 71 0.12 -8.47 20.60
C GLY A 71 -0.49 -8.73 21.98
N LEU A 72 -1.77 -9.08 22.01
CA LEU A 72 -2.49 -9.42 23.24
C LEU A 72 -2.21 -10.88 23.63
N LYS A 73 -1.77 -11.10 24.87
CA LYS A 73 -1.54 -12.47 25.39
C LYS A 73 -2.79 -13.05 26.07
N LYS A 74 -3.74 -12.22 26.49
CA LYS A 74 -4.98 -12.59 27.17
C LYS A 74 -6.04 -11.50 26.97
N LEU A 75 -7.31 -11.88 27.12
CA LEU A 75 -8.47 -11.01 27.03
C LEU A 75 -9.33 -11.18 28.29
N THR A 76 -8.99 -10.45 29.33
CA THR A 76 -9.64 -10.54 30.66
C THR A 76 -10.37 -9.26 31.06
N GLY A 77 -10.25 -8.19 30.22
CA GLY A 77 -10.84 -6.88 30.50
C GLY A 77 -10.02 -6.04 31.51
N HIS A 78 -8.78 -6.45 31.81
CA HIS A 78 -7.95 -5.77 32.80
C HIS A 78 -7.58 -4.34 32.41
N ASN A 79 -7.34 -4.07 31.13
CA ASN A 79 -7.01 -2.74 30.62
C ASN A 79 -8.03 -2.29 29.56
N TYR A 80 -7.95 -1.02 29.16
CA TYR A 80 -8.89 -0.44 28.20
C TYR A 80 -8.85 -1.13 26.82
N VAL A 81 -7.66 -1.55 26.37
CA VAL A 81 -7.51 -2.26 25.09
C VAL A 81 -8.28 -3.57 25.11
N GLU A 82 -8.09 -4.38 26.17
CA GLU A 82 -8.80 -5.65 26.33
C GLU A 82 -10.32 -5.44 26.39
N ARG A 83 -10.80 -4.40 27.14
CA ARG A 83 -12.24 -4.09 27.25
C ARG A 83 -12.84 -3.71 25.91
N ILE A 84 -12.16 -2.85 25.13
CA ILE A 84 -12.58 -2.45 23.79
C ILE A 84 -12.66 -3.64 22.87
N VAL A 85 -11.62 -4.47 22.81
CA VAL A 85 -11.56 -5.66 21.94
C VAL A 85 -12.66 -6.65 22.32
N ILE A 86 -12.86 -6.94 23.61
CA ILE A 86 -13.94 -7.82 24.10
C ILE A 86 -15.31 -7.27 23.68
N LYS A 87 -15.51 -5.95 23.84
CA LYS A 87 -16.79 -5.31 23.51
C LYS A 87 -17.05 -5.31 22.01
N ALA A 88 -16.02 -5.04 21.20
CA ALA A 88 -16.13 -5.12 19.73
C ALA A 88 -16.49 -6.53 19.27
N ILE A 89 -15.83 -7.57 19.80
CA ILE A 89 -16.12 -8.98 19.49
C ILE A 89 -17.55 -9.35 19.89
N LYS A 90 -17.99 -8.99 21.10
CA LYS A 90 -19.36 -9.30 21.60
C LYS A 90 -20.48 -8.65 20.78
N ASN A 91 -20.18 -7.58 20.07
CA ASN A 91 -21.15 -6.81 19.28
C ASN A 91 -20.92 -6.90 17.77
N ASP A 92 -20.10 -7.86 17.32
CA ASP A 92 -19.78 -8.08 15.90
C ASP A 92 -19.22 -6.83 15.19
N ILE A 93 -18.48 -5.98 15.91
CA ILE A 93 -17.83 -4.79 15.37
C ILE A 93 -16.46 -5.16 14.88
N ALA A 94 -16.17 -4.88 13.61
CA ALA A 94 -14.85 -4.97 13.02
C ALA A 94 -14.06 -3.68 13.26
N ILE A 95 -12.75 -3.80 13.56
CA ILE A 95 -11.85 -2.65 13.74
C ILE A 95 -10.69 -2.80 12.77
N TYR A 96 -10.51 -1.81 11.90
CA TYR A 96 -9.42 -1.70 10.95
C TYR A 96 -8.56 -0.48 11.27
N ALA A 97 -7.25 -0.64 11.31
CA ALA A 97 -6.31 0.46 11.53
C ALA A 97 -5.47 0.71 10.27
N ILE A 98 -5.31 1.99 9.89
CA ILE A 98 -4.58 2.39 8.68
C ILE A 98 -3.20 2.99 8.98
N HIS A 99 -3.03 3.70 10.07
CA HIS A 99 -1.85 4.28 10.72
C HIS A 99 -0.70 4.66 9.76
N THR A 100 0.52 4.14 9.98
CA THR A 100 1.72 4.52 9.21
C THR A 100 1.64 4.14 7.73
N ALA A 101 0.78 3.21 7.34
CA ALA A 101 0.52 2.96 5.94
C ALA A 101 -0.03 4.22 5.24
N LEU A 102 -0.93 4.97 5.90
CA LEU A 102 -1.48 6.24 5.37
C LEU A 102 -0.48 7.40 5.48
N ASP A 103 0.44 7.37 6.46
CA ASP A 103 1.50 8.38 6.56
C ASP A 103 2.49 8.29 5.41
N ASN A 104 2.77 7.06 4.96
CA ASN A 104 3.83 6.79 4.00
C ASN A 104 3.41 6.90 2.52
N VAL A 105 2.15 7.19 2.21
CA VAL A 105 1.71 7.40 0.82
C VAL A 105 1.60 8.88 0.48
N ILE A 106 1.94 9.23 -0.77
CA ILE A 106 1.99 10.63 -1.22
C ILE A 106 0.68 11.40 -1.03
N ASN A 107 -0.48 10.72 -1.18
CA ASN A 107 -1.81 11.31 -1.01
C ASN A 107 -2.39 11.09 0.40
N GLY A 108 -1.54 10.79 1.37
CA GLY A 108 -1.93 10.49 2.75
C GLY A 108 -2.06 11.70 3.66
N VAL A 109 -1.78 11.49 4.96
CA VAL A 109 -1.90 12.52 6.02
C VAL A 109 -1.01 13.72 5.73
N ASN A 110 0.25 13.48 5.32
CA ASN A 110 1.20 14.55 5.06
C ASN A 110 0.74 15.48 3.91
N ASP A 111 0.15 14.93 2.86
CA ASP A 111 -0.44 15.72 1.78
C ASP A 111 -1.65 16.53 2.24
N ALA A 112 -2.50 15.95 3.09
CA ALA A 112 -3.64 16.68 3.66
C ALA A 112 -3.17 17.88 4.48
N ILE A 113 -2.09 17.74 5.27
CA ILE A 113 -1.45 18.85 5.99
C ILE A 113 -0.89 19.87 5.02
N CYS A 114 -0.13 19.45 4.01
CA CYS A 114 0.44 20.33 3.00
C CYS A 114 -0.63 21.11 2.23
N ARG A 115 -1.73 20.47 1.85
CA ARG A 115 -2.88 21.15 1.21
C ARG A 115 -3.48 22.20 2.15
N ARG A 116 -3.66 21.87 3.44
CA ARG A 116 -4.20 22.79 4.42
C ARG A 116 -3.30 23.99 4.66
N MET A 117 -1.98 23.79 4.53
CA MET A 117 -0.96 24.84 4.58
C MET A 117 -0.73 25.54 3.24
N GLU A 118 -1.41 25.10 2.16
CA GLU A 118 -1.28 25.65 0.80
C GLU A 118 0.14 25.51 0.21
N LEU A 119 0.87 24.47 0.64
CA LEU A 119 2.24 24.24 0.15
C LEU A 119 2.23 23.82 -1.33
N ARG A 120 3.24 24.31 -2.07
CA ARG A 120 3.52 23.98 -3.47
C ARG A 120 4.77 23.10 -3.57
N ASN A 121 5.05 22.58 -4.77
CA ASN A 121 6.26 21.78 -5.05
C ASN A 121 6.47 20.65 -4.02
N LYS A 122 5.39 19.93 -3.71
CA LYS A 122 5.38 18.89 -2.68
C LYS A 122 6.07 17.62 -3.15
N HIS A 123 6.89 17.04 -2.29
CA HIS A 123 7.48 15.71 -2.51
C HIS A 123 7.73 15.01 -1.17
N ILE A 124 7.88 13.69 -1.20
CA ILE A 124 8.21 12.90 -0.02
C ILE A 124 9.55 13.33 0.56
N LEU A 125 9.61 13.54 1.87
CA LEU A 125 10.82 13.98 2.57
C LEU A 125 11.88 12.87 2.65
N ILE A 126 11.46 11.66 3.03
CA ILE A 126 12.33 10.49 3.16
C ILE A 126 11.73 9.34 2.36
N PRO A 127 12.13 9.14 1.09
CA PRO A 127 11.65 8.02 0.29
C PRO A 127 11.94 6.66 0.93
N GLN A 128 10.95 5.76 0.96
CA GLN A 128 11.11 4.40 1.47
C GLN A 128 11.83 3.53 0.43
N LYS A 129 12.85 2.80 0.88
CA LYS A 129 13.61 1.88 0.01
C LYS A 129 12.88 0.55 -0.21
N GLY A 130 13.22 -0.15 -1.30
CA GLY A 130 12.69 -1.48 -1.58
C GLY A 130 11.19 -1.53 -1.88
N THR A 131 10.61 -0.41 -2.32
CA THR A 131 9.20 -0.28 -2.68
C THR A 131 8.92 -0.60 -4.14
N LEU A 132 9.97 -0.72 -4.95
CA LEU A 132 9.90 -1.11 -6.37
C LEU A 132 10.53 -2.47 -6.58
N LYS A 133 9.94 -3.24 -7.49
CA LYS A 133 10.42 -4.55 -7.93
C LYS A 133 10.48 -4.62 -9.45
N LYS A 134 11.34 -5.50 -9.96
CA LYS A 134 11.45 -5.82 -11.38
C LYS A 134 11.04 -7.26 -11.60
N LEU A 135 10.07 -7.47 -12.47
CA LEU A 135 9.75 -8.78 -13.03
C LEU A 135 10.58 -8.98 -14.30
N ILE A 136 11.18 -10.16 -14.42
CA ILE A 136 11.74 -10.69 -15.67
C ILE A 136 11.04 -12.01 -15.91
N THR A 137 10.57 -12.24 -17.15
CA THR A 137 9.96 -13.50 -17.58
C THR A 137 10.24 -13.75 -19.06
N TYR A 138 10.08 -14.97 -19.50
CA TYR A 138 10.44 -15.42 -20.86
C TYR A 138 9.18 -15.93 -21.56
N VAL A 139 8.76 -15.24 -22.60
CA VAL A 139 7.45 -15.46 -23.22
C VAL A 139 7.62 -15.83 -24.69
N PRO A 140 6.95 -16.89 -25.22
CA PRO A 140 6.92 -17.15 -26.66
C PRO A 140 6.48 -15.90 -27.43
N LYS A 141 7.16 -15.59 -28.53
CA LYS A 141 6.96 -14.35 -29.30
C LYS A 141 5.51 -14.10 -29.68
N SER A 142 4.75 -15.15 -30.00
CA SER A 142 3.32 -15.09 -30.31
C SER A 142 2.43 -14.65 -29.15
N ASN A 143 2.86 -14.87 -27.90
CA ASN A 143 2.10 -14.58 -26.68
C ASN A 143 2.51 -13.29 -25.98
N LEU A 144 3.64 -12.67 -26.41
CA LEU A 144 4.21 -11.49 -25.77
C LEU A 144 3.20 -10.36 -25.56
N VAL A 145 2.47 -9.98 -26.61
CA VAL A 145 1.54 -8.85 -26.55
C VAL A 145 0.43 -9.10 -25.53
N LYS A 146 -0.11 -10.31 -25.51
CA LYS A 146 -1.17 -10.72 -24.56
C LYS A 146 -0.65 -10.63 -23.11
N VAL A 147 0.42 -11.33 -22.80
CA VAL A 147 1.00 -11.38 -21.43
C VAL A 147 1.37 -9.98 -20.94
N ARG A 148 2.09 -9.22 -21.75
CA ARG A 148 2.50 -7.85 -21.44
C ARG A 148 1.31 -6.93 -21.15
N ASN A 149 0.28 -6.95 -21.99
CA ASN A 149 -0.88 -6.07 -21.80
C ASN A 149 -1.68 -6.41 -20.55
N GLU A 150 -1.81 -7.69 -20.20
CA GLU A 150 -2.48 -8.09 -18.97
C GLU A 150 -1.65 -7.66 -17.72
N LEU A 151 -0.33 -7.77 -17.76
CA LEU A 151 0.54 -7.24 -16.71
C LEU A 151 0.41 -5.71 -16.57
N PHE A 152 0.32 -4.97 -17.69
CA PHE A 152 0.06 -3.53 -17.65
C PHE A 152 -1.31 -3.20 -17.04
N ARG A 153 -2.33 -4.00 -17.32
CA ARG A 153 -3.68 -3.81 -16.78
C ARG A 153 -3.72 -3.87 -15.26
N VAL A 154 -2.90 -4.70 -14.64
CA VAL A 154 -2.79 -4.82 -13.17
C VAL A 154 -1.73 -3.93 -12.54
N GLY A 155 -1.19 -2.97 -13.28
CA GLY A 155 -0.35 -1.89 -12.75
C GLY A 155 1.15 -2.05 -12.95
N ALA A 156 1.62 -3.11 -13.62
CA ALA A 156 3.03 -3.20 -13.97
C ALA A 156 3.42 -2.15 -15.03
N GLY A 157 4.69 -1.77 -15.08
CA GLY A 157 5.22 -0.83 -16.08
C GLY A 157 4.77 0.62 -15.86
N ARG A 158 4.46 1.03 -14.64
CA ARG A 158 4.27 2.45 -14.29
C ARG A 158 5.58 3.02 -13.79
N LEU A 159 6.00 4.13 -14.37
CA LEU A 159 7.21 4.85 -13.99
C LEU A 159 6.91 6.35 -14.01
N GLU A 160 6.65 6.94 -12.82
CA GLU A 160 6.26 8.34 -12.65
C GLU A 160 5.11 8.75 -13.58
N HIS A 161 5.42 9.55 -14.62
CA HIS A 161 4.45 10.04 -15.60
C HIS A 161 4.27 9.13 -16.81
N TYR A 162 4.98 7.98 -16.86
CA TYR A 162 4.92 7.03 -17.95
C TYR A 162 4.20 5.75 -17.55
N ASN A 163 3.37 5.25 -18.44
CA ASN A 163 2.66 3.99 -18.29
C ASN A 163 3.11 3.01 -19.37
N LYS A 164 2.90 1.71 -19.13
CA LYS A 164 3.21 0.64 -20.08
C LYS A 164 4.68 0.54 -20.46
N CYS A 165 5.57 0.86 -19.49
CA CYS A 165 7.00 0.73 -19.65
C CYS A 165 7.42 -0.74 -19.54
N SER A 166 8.06 -1.27 -20.56
CA SER A 166 8.68 -2.59 -20.54
C SER A 166 9.91 -2.60 -21.45
N PHE A 167 10.81 -3.52 -21.20
CA PHE A 167 11.92 -3.77 -22.11
C PHE A 167 11.89 -5.22 -22.58
N ASN A 168 12.04 -5.43 -23.89
CA ASN A 168 11.94 -6.74 -24.52
C ASN A 168 13.26 -7.06 -25.21
N ILE A 169 13.76 -8.30 -25.04
CA ILE A 169 14.96 -8.82 -25.69
C ILE A 169 14.59 -10.13 -26.38
N ASP A 170 14.80 -10.20 -27.69
CA ASP A 170 14.63 -11.46 -28.42
C ASP A 170 15.74 -12.44 -28.01
N GLY A 171 15.37 -13.70 -27.77
CA GLY A 171 16.28 -14.76 -27.37
C GLY A 171 15.75 -16.15 -27.70
N LYS A 172 16.43 -17.15 -27.16
CA LYS A 172 16.06 -18.55 -27.27
C LYS A 172 16.00 -19.17 -25.89
N GLY A 173 14.86 -19.73 -25.55
CA GLY A 173 14.66 -20.55 -24.36
C GLY A 173 14.91 -22.02 -24.69
N THR A 174 15.50 -22.76 -23.74
CA THR A 174 15.70 -24.21 -23.88
C THR A 174 15.08 -24.94 -22.70
N PHE A 175 14.49 -26.09 -22.95
CA PHE A 175 13.95 -26.96 -21.92
C PHE A 175 13.88 -28.41 -22.38
N GLU A 176 13.84 -29.31 -21.41
CA GLU A 176 13.52 -30.73 -21.57
C GLU A 176 12.49 -31.12 -20.50
N GLY A 177 11.34 -31.57 -20.93
CA GLY A 177 10.28 -32.00 -20.01
C GLY A 177 10.50 -33.45 -19.58
N ASN A 178 10.35 -33.74 -18.28
CA ASN A 178 10.37 -35.10 -17.76
C ASN A 178 9.03 -35.85 -17.99
N GLU A 179 8.93 -37.11 -17.55
CA GLU A 179 7.77 -37.97 -17.74
C GLU A 179 6.47 -37.44 -17.08
N THR A 180 6.58 -36.52 -16.09
CA THR A 180 5.44 -35.92 -15.39
C THR A 180 5.04 -34.56 -15.92
N SER A 181 5.78 -34.02 -16.88
CA SER A 181 5.50 -32.70 -17.48
C SER A 181 4.39 -32.80 -18.54
N ASN A 182 3.70 -31.67 -18.75
CA ASN A 182 2.72 -31.51 -19.85
C ASN A 182 3.10 -30.28 -20.68
N PRO A 183 4.16 -30.37 -21.52
CA PRO A 183 4.69 -29.22 -22.22
C PRO A 183 3.72 -28.66 -23.26
N THR A 184 3.53 -27.37 -23.27
CA THR A 184 2.72 -26.66 -24.28
C THR A 184 3.36 -26.72 -25.68
N ILE A 185 4.68 -26.83 -25.74
CA ILE A 185 5.49 -26.94 -26.96
C ILE A 185 6.41 -28.15 -26.77
N GLY A 186 6.51 -29.00 -27.78
CA GLY A 186 7.38 -30.18 -27.73
C GLY A 186 6.74 -31.41 -27.10
N SER A 187 7.56 -32.40 -26.74
CA SER A 187 7.16 -33.66 -26.12
C SER A 187 8.04 -33.99 -24.93
N GLN A 188 7.53 -34.86 -24.03
CA GLN A 188 8.28 -35.34 -22.87
C GLN A 188 9.57 -36.04 -23.30
N GLY A 189 10.66 -35.87 -22.53
CA GLY A 189 11.96 -36.47 -22.76
C GLY A 189 12.75 -35.95 -23.95
N ALA A 190 12.25 -34.93 -24.66
CA ALA A 190 12.94 -34.30 -25.75
C ALA A 190 13.46 -32.92 -25.40
N PHE A 191 14.69 -32.62 -25.80
CA PHE A 191 15.26 -31.27 -25.69
C PHE A 191 14.67 -30.35 -26.77
N TYR A 192 14.21 -29.19 -26.35
CA TYR A 192 13.64 -28.17 -27.24
C TYR A 192 14.34 -26.82 -27.09
N GLU A 193 14.48 -26.15 -28.22
CA GLU A 193 14.88 -24.75 -28.32
C GLU A 193 13.72 -23.96 -28.96
N ASN A 194 13.25 -22.91 -28.29
CA ASN A 194 12.15 -22.08 -28.78
C ASN A 194 12.54 -20.60 -28.82
N ALA A 195 12.02 -19.87 -29.82
CA ALA A 195 12.15 -18.43 -29.89
C ALA A 195 11.30 -17.76 -28.83
N GLU A 196 11.95 -17.09 -27.89
CA GLU A 196 11.31 -16.42 -26.76
C GLU A 196 11.73 -14.97 -26.66
N VAL A 197 10.94 -14.17 -25.99
CA VAL A 197 11.25 -12.78 -25.65
C VAL A 197 11.38 -12.68 -24.13
N GLN A 198 12.53 -12.23 -23.67
CA GLN A 198 12.68 -11.79 -22.29
C GLN A 198 11.91 -10.49 -22.12
N LEU A 199 10.82 -10.53 -21.36
CA LEU A 199 10.03 -9.38 -20.96
C LEU A 199 10.46 -8.91 -19.59
N SER A 200 10.89 -7.65 -19.47
CA SER A 200 11.19 -7.05 -18.18
C SER A 200 10.38 -5.77 -17.94
N LEU A 201 9.88 -5.60 -16.72
CA LEU A 201 9.10 -4.43 -16.32
C LEU A 201 9.23 -4.19 -14.82
N ILE A 202 9.08 -2.91 -14.40
CA ILE A 202 9.09 -2.49 -13.01
C ILE A 202 7.64 -2.37 -12.50
N PHE A 203 7.46 -2.63 -11.22
CA PHE A 203 6.17 -2.49 -10.55
C PHE A 203 6.34 -2.17 -9.07
N GLU A 204 5.30 -1.62 -8.45
CA GLU A 204 5.29 -1.33 -7.02
C GLU A 204 5.11 -2.61 -6.20
N LYS A 205 5.90 -2.77 -5.12
CA LYS A 205 5.97 -3.97 -4.28
C LYS A 205 4.61 -4.51 -3.85
N HIS A 206 3.64 -3.66 -3.54
CA HIS A 206 2.30 -4.08 -3.10
C HIS A 206 1.51 -4.82 -4.19
N LEU A 207 1.87 -4.66 -5.47
CA LEU A 207 1.23 -5.32 -6.61
C LEU A 207 1.78 -6.71 -6.92
N GLU A 208 2.82 -7.18 -6.22
CA GLU A 208 3.51 -8.45 -6.53
C GLU A 208 2.54 -9.62 -6.65
N LYS A 209 1.65 -9.77 -5.67
CA LYS A 209 0.71 -10.89 -5.64
C LYS A 209 -0.22 -10.91 -6.87
N ILE A 210 -0.78 -9.75 -7.25
CA ILE A 210 -1.68 -9.68 -8.40
C ILE A 210 -0.92 -9.82 -9.73
N ILE A 211 0.30 -9.30 -9.81
CA ILE A 211 1.16 -9.43 -10.99
C ILE A 211 1.55 -10.88 -11.23
N LEU A 212 1.99 -11.61 -10.19
CA LEU A 212 2.31 -13.03 -10.31
C LEU A 212 1.08 -13.88 -10.65
N HIS A 213 -0.07 -13.59 -10.01
CA HIS A 213 -1.33 -14.27 -10.37
C HIS A 213 -1.68 -14.04 -11.84
N THR A 214 -1.57 -12.80 -12.33
CA THR A 214 -1.86 -12.45 -13.73
C THR A 214 -0.86 -13.10 -14.68
N LEU A 215 0.43 -13.10 -14.34
CA LEU A 215 1.47 -13.78 -15.13
C LEU A 215 1.12 -15.26 -15.31
N PHE A 216 0.85 -15.99 -14.23
CA PHE A 216 0.54 -17.42 -14.29
C PHE A 216 -0.77 -17.72 -15.01
N ALA A 217 -1.76 -16.85 -14.91
CA ALA A 217 -3.05 -17.01 -15.60
C ALA A 217 -2.99 -16.74 -17.12
N THR A 218 -2.00 -15.95 -17.56
CA THR A 218 -1.93 -15.49 -18.95
C THR A 218 -0.80 -16.11 -19.77
N HIS A 219 0.23 -16.62 -19.08
CA HIS A 219 1.37 -17.26 -19.71
C HIS A 219 0.96 -18.61 -20.31
N PRO A 220 1.43 -18.96 -21.52
CA PRO A 220 1.04 -20.22 -22.17
C PRO A 220 1.67 -21.46 -21.53
N TYR A 221 2.76 -21.33 -20.80
CA TYR A 221 3.49 -22.46 -20.23
C TYR A 221 2.87 -22.95 -18.91
N GLU A 222 2.89 -24.26 -18.71
CA GLU A 222 2.51 -24.91 -17.46
C GLU A 222 3.37 -24.45 -16.27
N LYS A 223 4.67 -24.33 -16.50
CA LYS A 223 5.65 -23.80 -15.54
C LYS A 223 6.29 -22.54 -16.11
N VAL A 224 6.03 -21.43 -15.49
CA VAL A 224 6.54 -20.13 -15.95
C VAL A 224 7.91 -19.86 -15.32
N ALA A 225 8.90 -19.60 -16.17
CA ALA A 225 10.20 -19.08 -15.73
C ALA A 225 10.07 -17.58 -15.48
N TYR A 226 10.41 -17.13 -14.28
CA TYR A 226 10.39 -15.72 -13.91
C TYR A 226 11.37 -15.42 -12.77
N GLU A 227 11.74 -14.16 -12.66
CA GLU A 227 12.58 -13.63 -11.60
C GLU A 227 11.93 -12.36 -11.05
N ILE A 228 11.96 -12.20 -9.71
CA ILE A 228 11.58 -10.96 -9.03
C ILE A 228 12.82 -10.40 -8.33
N LEU A 229 13.21 -9.20 -8.75
CA LEU A 229 14.36 -8.49 -8.19
C LEU A 229 13.86 -7.24 -7.44
N SER A 230 14.38 -6.98 -6.26
CA SER A 230 14.25 -5.69 -5.61
C SER A 230 15.18 -4.69 -6.31
N VAL A 231 14.70 -3.47 -6.54
CA VAL A 231 15.50 -2.41 -7.16
C VAL A 231 15.64 -1.23 -6.19
N ASP A 232 16.83 -0.62 -6.19
CA ASP A 232 17.14 0.51 -5.31
C ASP A 232 16.64 1.86 -5.84
N ASN A 233 15.89 1.86 -6.93
CA ASN A 233 15.26 3.06 -7.46
C ASN A 233 14.31 3.68 -6.43
N HIS A 234 14.35 5.01 -6.31
CA HIS A 234 13.42 5.73 -5.46
C HIS A 234 11.99 5.68 -6.03
N ASN A 235 11.03 5.35 -5.17
CA ASN A 235 9.62 5.57 -5.45
C ASN A 235 9.23 6.92 -4.83
N HIS A 236 9.00 7.92 -5.65
CA HIS A 236 8.67 9.27 -5.20
C HIS A 236 7.26 9.39 -4.59
N ASN A 237 6.47 8.31 -4.60
CA ASN A 237 5.12 8.27 -4.05
C ASN A 237 5.04 7.63 -2.66
N ILE A 238 6.13 7.00 -2.20
CA ILE A 238 6.13 6.22 -0.95
C ILE A 238 7.31 6.63 -0.06
N GLY A 239 7.00 7.02 1.17
CA GLY A 239 8.00 7.37 2.17
C GLY A 239 7.45 8.28 3.26
N MET A 240 8.29 8.57 4.23
CA MET A 240 7.93 9.29 5.45
C MET A 240 8.02 10.80 5.28
N GLY A 241 6.97 11.50 5.73
CA GLY A 241 6.91 12.95 5.75
C GLY A 241 6.82 13.58 4.35
N MET A 242 6.63 14.88 4.33
CA MET A 242 6.55 15.66 3.09
C MET A 242 7.23 17.01 3.25
N ILE A 243 7.94 17.44 2.21
CA ILE A 243 8.48 18.78 2.10
C ILE A 243 7.71 19.54 1.02
N GLY A 244 7.51 20.82 1.23
CA GLY A 244 6.88 21.72 0.26
C GLY A 244 7.24 23.17 0.52
N GLU A 245 6.87 24.04 -0.39
CA GLU A 245 7.18 25.47 -0.32
C GLU A 245 5.92 26.27 -0.03
N LEU A 246 6.04 27.26 0.87
CA LEU A 246 5.00 28.27 1.05
C LEU A 246 4.84 29.11 -0.23
N PRO A 247 3.62 29.59 -0.56
CA PRO A 247 3.41 30.49 -1.68
C PRO A 247 4.31 31.75 -1.61
N GLU A 248 4.48 32.27 -0.38
CA GLU A 248 5.34 33.41 -0.08
C GLU A 248 6.16 33.14 1.18
N ALA A 249 7.40 33.60 1.18
CA ALA A 249 8.26 33.51 2.36
C ALA A 249 7.72 34.35 3.51
N MET A 250 7.72 33.83 4.73
CA MET A 250 7.24 34.54 5.91
C MET A 250 8.17 34.34 7.11
N GLU A 251 8.12 35.29 8.06
CA GLU A 251 8.88 35.21 9.31
C GLU A 251 8.42 33.99 10.16
N GLU A 252 9.35 33.37 10.88
CA GLU A 252 9.09 32.15 11.70
C GLU A 252 7.89 32.30 12.64
N LEU A 253 7.81 33.39 13.38
CA LEU A 253 6.71 33.63 14.32
C LEU A 253 5.37 33.80 13.61
N ARG A 254 5.37 34.41 12.41
CA ARG A 254 4.18 34.50 11.58
C ARG A 254 3.77 33.12 11.07
N PHE A 255 4.72 32.30 10.62
CA PHE A 255 4.47 30.92 10.21
C PHE A 255 3.82 30.11 11.32
N LEU A 256 4.36 30.16 12.55
CA LEU A 256 3.80 29.45 13.71
C LEU A 256 2.35 29.86 14.01
N LYS A 257 2.03 31.16 13.86
CA LYS A 257 0.64 31.66 14.01
C LYS A 257 -0.26 31.11 12.91
N VAL A 258 0.19 31.13 11.65
CA VAL A 258 -0.55 30.57 10.52
C VAL A 258 -0.76 29.08 10.69
N LEU A 259 0.27 28.33 11.07
CA LEU A 259 0.21 26.89 11.34
C LEU A 259 -0.84 26.60 12.43
N LYS A 260 -0.78 27.32 13.56
CA LYS A 260 -1.75 27.19 14.66
C LYS A 260 -3.19 27.38 14.18
N GLN A 261 -3.42 28.42 13.38
CA GLN A 261 -4.75 28.75 12.83
C GLN A 261 -5.21 27.67 11.82
N LYS A 262 -4.36 27.33 10.84
CA LYS A 262 -4.68 26.38 9.78
C LYS A 262 -4.94 24.97 10.35
N MET A 263 -4.18 24.56 11.37
CA MET A 263 -4.35 23.26 12.03
C MET A 263 -5.42 23.24 13.13
N ASN A 264 -6.03 24.40 13.44
CA ASN A 264 -7.04 24.55 14.48
C ASN A 264 -6.59 23.97 15.84
N THR A 265 -5.35 24.27 16.24
CA THR A 265 -4.78 23.78 17.52
C THR A 265 -4.69 24.91 18.55
N SER A 266 -4.87 24.56 19.82
CA SER A 266 -4.80 25.53 20.93
C SER A 266 -3.36 25.97 21.24
N PHE A 267 -2.37 25.13 20.94
CA PHE A 267 -0.95 25.44 21.19
C PHE A 267 -0.03 24.78 20.15
N ILE A 268 1.20 25.31 20.03
CA ILE A 268 2.29 24.75 19.23
C ILE A 268 3.54 24.68 20.11
N LYS A 269 4.20 23.54 20.10
CA LYS A 269 5.55 23.38 20.66
C LYS A 269 6.57 23.58 19.55
N HIS A 270 7.58 24.38 19.79
CA HIS A 270 8.64 24.64 18.83
C HIS A 270 10.01 24.80 19.54
N SER A 271 11.08 24.61 18.80
CA SER A 271 12.45 24.95 19.23
C SER A 271 12.66 26.46 19.23
N LYS A 272 13.84 26.91 19.70
CA LYS A 272 14.23 28.32 19.60
C LYS A 272 14.13 28.79 18.14
N THR A 273 13.55 29.96 17.92
CA THR A 273 13.49 30.63 16.62
C THR A 273 14.85 31.27 16.28
N PHE A 274 15.14 31.32 14.98
CA PHE A 274 16.42 31.85 14.49
C PHE A 274 16.26 33.17 13.72
N ASN A 275 15.06 33.77 13.72
CA ASN A 275 14.71 34.98 12.96
C ASN A 275 14.97 34.84 11.46
N ARG A 276 14.64 33.68 10.91
CA ARG A 276 14.74 33.37 9.49
C ARG A 276 13.39 33.49 8.81
N LYS A 277 13.41 33.67 7.48
CA LYS A 277 12.21 33.48 6.67
C LYS A 277 12.07 32.02 6.30
N ILE A 278 10.85 31.52 6.44
CA ILE A 278 10.44 30.18 6.01
C ILE A 278 9.78 30.34 4.64
N LYS A 279 10.18 29.53 3.71
CA LYS A 279 9.59 29.43 2.39
C LYS A 279 9.14 28.01 2.06
#